data_7b1fb802186dafc2bc55141e183a9a34
#
_entry.id   7b1fb802186dafc2bc55141e183a9a34
#
_cell.length_a   1.000
_cell.length_b   1.000
_cell.length_c   1.000
_cell.angle_alpha   90.00
_cell.angle_beta   90.00
_cell.angle_gamma   90.00
#
_symmetry.space_group_name_H-M   'P 1'
#
loop_
_entity.id
_entity.type
_entity.pdbx_description
1 polymer ?
#
loop_
_entity_poly.entity_id
_entity_poly.type
_entity_poly.pdbx_seq_one_letter_code
_entity_poly.pdbx_strand_id
1 'polypeptide(L)'
;MARKLLSVRNLKTSFFTHVGEVKAVRGISFDVNEGEVLGIVGESGSGKSVTSLSIMGLLQYPGRVVDGEILLNGEDILTYSKNQMRRVRGKEIAMIFQDPMTSLNPVYTIGNQIMEMILEHEKMSRREARARAIEMLKLVGIP
;
A
#
# COMPACT_ATOMS: atom_id res chain seq x y z
N MET A 1 2.22 22.76 14.22
CA MET A 1 2.52 21.32 14.34
C MET A 1 2.26 20.60 13.04
N ALA A 2 3.13 19.68 12.69
CA ALA A 2 2.92 18.85 11.51
C ALA A 2 1.73 17.89 11.74
N ARG A 3 0.91 17.76 10.72
CA ARG A 3 -0.23 16.85 10.74
C ARG A 3 0.23 15.40 10.63
N LYS A 4 -0.31 14.52 11.46
CA LYS A 4 -0.05 13.08 11.35
C LYS A 4 -0.84 12.50 10.19
N LEU A 5 -0.15 11.94 9.21
CA LEU A 5 -0.79 11.27 8.08
C LEU A 5 -1.03 9.80 8.39
N LEU A 6 -0.06 9.14 9.01
CA LEU A 6 -0.12 7.73 9.35
C LEU A 6 0.31 7.53 10.80
N SER A 7 -0.47 6.76 11.56
CA SER A 7 -0.11 6.37 12.90
C SER A 7 -0.35 4.87 13.05
N VAL A 8 0.73 4.11 13.23
CA VAL A 8 0.68 2.68 13.47
C VAL A 8 0.88 2.46 14.95
N ARG A 9 -0.04 1.73 15.59
CA ARG A 9 -0.03 1.52 17.05
C ARG A 9 -0.12 0.05 17.38
N ASN A 10 0.91 -0.46 18.04
CA ASN A 10 0.98 -1.85 18.53
C ASN A 10 0.59 -2.88 17.48
N LEU A 11 1.04 -2.67 16.25
CA LEU A 11 0.73 -3.55 15.13
C LEU A 11 1.33 -4.93 15.36
N LYS A 12 0.47 -5.94 15.29
CA LYS A 12 0.85 -7.35 15.39
C LYS A 12 0.32 -8.09 14.17
N THR A 13 1.21 -8.76 13.48
CA THR A 13 0.89 -9.55 12.28
C THR A 13 1.47 -10.94 12.44
N SER A 14 0.66 -11.95 12.17
CA SER A 14 1.04 -13.36 12.26
C SER A 14 0.66 -14.13 11.02
N PHE A 15 1.40 -15.21 10.78
CA PHE A 15 1.10 -16.18 9.75
C PHE A 15 0.70 -17.49 10.45
N PHE A 16 -0.50 -17.96 10.17
CA PHE A 16 -1.06 -19.17 10.78
C PHE A 16 -0.85 -20.36 9.85
N THR A 17 0.23 -21.07 10.06
CA THR A 17 0.59 -22.24 9.25
C THR A 17 0.13 -23.53 9.92
N HIS A 18 0.20 -24.66 9.21
CA HIS A 18 -0.14 -25.98 9.75
C HIS A 18 0.80 -26.43 10.90
N VAL A 19 1.97 -25.81 11.03
CA VAL A 19 2.91 -26.10 12.12
C VAL A 19 2.81 -25.11 13.27
N GLY A 20 1.97 -24.07 13.16
CA GLY A 20 1.75 -23.10 14.22
C GLY A 20 1.73 -21.66 13.74
N GLU A 21 1.70 -20.75 14.71
CA GLU A 21 1.68 -19.31 14.49
C GLU A 21 3.11 -18.77 14.38
N VAL A 22 3.38 -18.06 13.27
CA VAL A 22 4.63 -17.32 13.08
C VAL A 22 4.33 -15.85 13.30
N LYS A 23 4.85 -15.28 14.38
CA LYS A 23 4.67 -13.87 14.74
C LYS A 23 5.68 -13.01 13.97
N ALA A 24 5.28 -12.49 12.83
CA ALA A 24 6.16 -11.70 11.96
C ALA A 24 6.36 -10.27 12.47
N VAL A 25 5.32 -9.66 13.03
CA VAL A 25 5.36 -8.33 13.64
C VAL A 25 4.76 -8.44 15.03
N ARG A 26 5.50 -8.00 16.03
CA ARG A 26 5.18 -8.28 17.46
C ARG A 26 4.82 -7.02 18.27
N GLY A 27 4.20 -6.06 17.66
CA GLY A 27 3.79 -4.84 18.36
C GLY A 27 4.74 -3.69 18.09
N ILE A 28 4.65 -3.11 16.91
CA ILE A 28 5.42 -1.94 16.52
C ILE A 28 4.52 -0.72 16.48
N SER A 29 5.09 0.43 16.78
CA SER A 29 4.39 1.71 16.75
C SER A 29 5.29 2.76 16.12
N PHE A 30 4.72 3.55 15.21
CA PHE A 30 5.40 4.70 14.62
C PHE A 30 4.39 5.63 13.97
N ASP A 31 4.81 6.88 13.77
CA ASP A 31 4.00 7.91 13.10
C ASP A 31 4.75 8.43 11.89
N VAL A 32 4.02 8.84 10.87
CA VAL A 32 4.53 9.59 9.73
C VAL A 32 3.74 10.87 9.62
N ASN A 33 4.43 12.00 9.74
CA ASN A 33 3.82 13.31 9.66
C ASN A 33 3.89 13.87 8.24
N GLU A 34 3.07 14.88 7.97
CA GLU A 34 3.08 15.58 6.69
C GLU A 34 4.49 16.13 6.38
N GLY A 35 4.97 15.88 5.17
CA GLY A 35 6.30 16.30 4.73
C GLY A 35 7.47 15.51 5.31
N GLU A 36 7.20 14.47 6.09
CA GLU A 36 8.22 13.66 6.75
C GLU A 36 8.60 12.43 5.93
N VAL A 37 9.85 12.07 5.97
CA VAL A 37 10.37 10.80 5.43
C VAL A 37 10.86 9.96 6.60
N LEU A 38 10.24 8.81 6.79
CA LEU A 38 10.60 7.86 7.85
C LEU A 38 11.33 6.66 7.24
N GLY A 39 12.55 6.40 7.72
CA GLY A 39 13.31 5.22 7.33
C GLY A 39 13.03 4.05 8.26
N ILE A 40 12.74 2.89 7.70
CA ILE A 40 12.58 1.64 8.45
C ILE A 40 13.72 0.72 8.03
N VAL A 41 14.59 0.37 8.98
CA VAL A 41 15.79 -0.41 8.72
C VAL A 41 15.76 -1.71 9.52
N GLY A 42 16.39 -2.73 9.00
CA GLY A 42 16.49 -4.03 9.64
C GLY A 42 17.04 -5.05 8.66
N GLU A 43 17.45 -6.20 9.20
CA GLU A 43 17.95 -7.31 8.39
C GLU A 43 16.80 -7.99 7.63
N SER A 44 17.14 -8.77 6.61
CA SER A 44 16.17 -9.60 5.89
C SER A 44 15.43 -10.51 6.88
N GLY A 45 14.11 -10.58 6.75
CA GLY A 45 13.26 -11.36 7.66
C GLY A 45 12.89 -10.66 8.95
N SER A 46 13.25 -9.38 9.13
CA SER A 46 12.93 -8.61 10.36
C SER A 46 11.50 -8.08 10.43
N GLY A 47 10.72 -8.23 9.36
CA GLY A 47 9.32 -7.80 9.33
C GLY A 47 9.06 -6.47 8.62
N LYS A 48 10.04 -5.88 7.96
CA LYS A 48 9.87 -4.60 7.23
C LYS A 48 8.79 -4.69 6.14
N SER A 49 8.94 -5.67 5.26
CA SER A 49 7.99 -5.89 4.16
C SER A 49 6.61 -6.29 4.66
N VAL A 50 6.56 -7.14 5.68
CA VAL A 50 5.30 -7.58 6.30
C VAL A 50 4.57 -6.39 6.91
N THR A 51 5.29 -5.46 7.54
CA THR A 51 4.72 -4.23 8.09
C THR A 51 4.07 -3.39 6.99
N SER A 52 4.77 -3.18 5.88
CA SER A 52 4.23 -2.41 4.75
C SER A 52 3.01 -3.09 4.13
N LEU A 53 3.06 -4.40 3.94
CA LEU A 53 1.92 -5.17 3.41
C LEU A 53 0.73 -5.14 4.37
N SER A 54 0.98 -5.15 5.68
CA SER A 54 -0.08 -5.02 6.70
C SER A 54 -0.79 -3.68 6.58
N ILE A 55 -0.03 -2.60 6.45
CA ILE A 55 -0.58 -1.24 6.29
C ILE A 55 -1.41 -1.14 5.02
N MET A 56 -0.93 -1.70 3.92
CA MET A 56 -1.62 -1.67 2.63
C MET A 56 -2.81 -2.64 2.57
N GLY A 57 -2.95 -3.54 3.55
CA GLY A 57 -3.98 -4.57 3.51
C GLY A 57 -3.76 -5.61 2.42
N LEU A 58 -2.51 -5.86 2.07
CA LEU A 58 -2.11 -6.76 0.98
C LEU A 58 -1.49 -8.08 1.47
N LEU A 59 -1.63 -8.39 2.75
CA LEU A 59 -1.17 -9.67 3.29
C LEU A 59 -1.91 -10.82 2.61
N GLN A 60 -1.13 -11.81 2.17
CA GLN A 60 -1.70 -13.02 1.59
C GLN A 60 -1.84 -14.09 2.66
N TYR A 61 -2.87 -14.92 2.49
CA TYR A 61 -3.07 -16.11 3.33
C TYR A 61 -1.77 -16.91 3.43
N PRO A 62 -1.35 -17.40 4.60
CA PRO A 62 -2.07 -17.40 5.87
C PRO A 62 -1.77 -16.21 6.80
N GLY A 63 -1.29 -15.10 6.26
CA GLY A 63 -0.95 -13.92 7.05
C GLY A 63 -2.16 -13.04 7.32
N ARG A 64 -2.20 -12.48 8.53
CA ARG A 64 -3.21 -11.48 8.89
C ARG A 64 -2.73 -10.61 10.04
N VAL A 65 -3.31 -9.41 10.13
CA VAL A 65 -3.13 -8.54 11.28
C VAL A 65 -3.98 -9.09 12.43
N VAL A 66 -3.36 -9.34 13.57
CA VAL A 66 -4.04 -9.94 14.73
C VAL A 66 -4.36 -8.91 15.82
N ASP A 67 -3.66 -7.79 15.86
CA ASP A 67 -3.87 -6.75 16.85
C ASP A 67 -3.28 -5.43 16.40
N GLY A 68 -3.68 -4.33 17.03
CA GLY A 68 -3.17 -3.00 16.78
C GLY A 68 -4.10 -2.13 15.96
N GLU A 69 -3.64 -0.93 15.67
CA GLU A 69 -4.38 0.06 14.89
C GLU A 69 -3.48 0.63 13.81
N ILE A 70 -4.08 0.95 12.66
CA ILE A 70 -3.43 1.69 11.59
C ILE A 70 -4.31 2.87 11.24
N LEU A 71 -3.94 4.04 11.75
CA LEU A 71 -4.70 5.27 11.53
C LEU A 71 -4.13 6.02 10.33
N LEU A 72 -4.94 6.16 9.31
CA LEU A 72 -4.64 6.97 8.14
C LEU A 72 -5.54 8.21 8.16
N ASN A 73 -4.95 9.39 8.30
CA ASN A 73 -5.70 10.63 8.50
C ASN A 73 -6.72 10.54 9.65
N GLY A 74 -6.36 9.83 10.73
CA GLY A 74 -7.19 9.67 11.91
C GLY A 74 -8.20 8.54 11.88
N GLU A 75 -8.33 7.82 10.77
CA GLU A 75 -9.26 6.71 10.63
C GLU A 75 -8.53 5.36 10.60
N ASP A 76 -9.02 4.39 11.37
CA ASP A 76 -8.42 3.06 11.42
C ASP A 76 -8.80 2.26 10.18
N ILE A 77 -7.85 2.12 9.26
CA ILE A 77 -8.05 1.42 7.99
C ILE A 77 -8.15 -0.10 8.16
N LEU A 78 -7.80 -0.65 9.33
CA LEU A 78 -8.01 -2.08 9.62
C LEU A 78 -9.49 -2.43 9.69
N THR A 79 -10.35 -1.45 9.93
CA THR A 79 -11.81 -1.63 9.97
C THR A 79 -12.47 -1.52 8.60
N TYR A 80 -11.71 -1.17 7.58
CA TYR A 80 -12.23 -0.92 6.24
C TYR A 80 -12.61 -2.21 5.51
N SER A 81 -13.69 -2.13 4.71
CA SER A 81 -14.08 -3.18 3.78
C SER A 81 -13.11 -3.23 2.59
N LYS A 82 -13.21 -4.28 1.79
CA LYS A 82 -12.40 -4.40 0.56
C LYS A 82 -12.63 -3.22 -0.40
N ASN A 83 -13.87 -2.76 -0.51
CA ASN A 83 -14.21 -1.61 -1.38
C ASN A 83 -13.64 -0.31 -0.85
N GLN A 84 -13.67 -0.10 0.46
CA GLN A 84 -13.07 1.08 1.09
C GLN A 84 -11.55 1.09 0.89
N MET A 85 -10.88 -0.06 1.08
CA MET A 85 -9.43 -0.17 0.84
C MET A 85 -9.07 0.05 -0.62
N ARG A 86 -9.91 -0.37 -1.55
CA ARG A 86 -9.67 -0.13 -2.98
C ARG A 86 -9.62 1.36 -3.29
N ARG A 87 -10.45 2.17 -2.65
CA ARG A 87 -10.47 3.63 -2.81
C ARG A 87 -9.27 4.30 -2.18
N VAL A 88 -8.72 3.71 -1.13
CA VAL A 88 -7.55 4.24 -0.40
C VAL A 88 -6.25 3.95 -1.15
N ARG A 89 -6.11 2.73 -1.66
CA ARG A 89 -4.89 2.31 -2.35
C ARG A 89 -4.71 3.04 -3.68
N GLY A 90 -3.52 3.57 -3.88
CA GLY A 90 -3.16 4.30 -5.09
C GLY A 90 -3.50 5.78 -5.06
N LYS A 91 -4.34 6.21 -4.12
CA LYS A 91 -4.74 7.61 -3.96
C LYS A 91 -4.27 8.19 -2.63
N GLU A 92 -4.72 7.60 -1.52
CA GLU A 92 -4.36 8.05 -0.17
C GLU A 92 -3.00 7.49 0.26
N ILE A 93 -2.72 6.25 -0.11
CA ILE A 93 -1.48 5.56 0.17
C ILE A 93 -1.11 4.66 -1.00
N ALA A 94 0.16 4.63 -1.35
CA ALA A 94 0.67 3.80 -2.44
C ALA A 94 1.92 3.06 -2.01
N MET A 95 2.27 2.01 -2.73
CA MET A 95 3.44 1.19 -2.45
C MET A 95 4.23 0.91 -3.71
N ILE A 96 5.55 1.03 -3.62
CA ILE A 96 6.48 0.58 -4.64
C ILE A 96 7.08 -0.72 -4.14
N PHE A 97 6.86 -1.80 -4.89
CA PHE A 97 7.33 -3.14 -4.50
C PHE A 97 8.81 -3.33 -4.80
N GLN A 98 9.45 -4.22 -4.05
CA GLN A 98 10.86 -4.54 -4.21
C GLN A 98 11.18 -5.14 -5.59
N ASP A 99 10.25 -5.89 -6.16
CA ASP A 99 10.38 -6.47 -7.50
C ASP A 99 9.44 -5.75 -8.48
N PRO A 100 9.94 -4.75 -9.23
CA PRO A 100 9.11 -4.03 -10.18
C PRO A 100 8.74 -4.84 -11.44
N MET A 101 9.46 -5.92 -11.72
CA MET A 101 9.22 -6.74 -12.92
C MET A 101 7.86 -7.42 -12.92
N THR A 102 7.29 -7.66 -11.74
CA THR A 102 5.98 -8.29 -11.58
C THR A 102 4.83 -7.30 -11.42
N SER A 103 5.11 -6.00 -11.46
CA SER A 103 4.09 -4.95 -11.26
C SER A 103 3.16 -4.79 -12.45
N LEU A 104 3.60 -5.14 -13.63
CA LEU A 104 2.81 -5.05 -14.86
C LEU A 104 2.35 -6.43 -15.33
N ASN A 105 1.11 -6.50 -15.76
CA ASN A 105 0.54 -7.71 -16.34
C ASN A 105 0.89 -7.76 -17.84
N PRO A 106 1.62 -8.77 -18.31
CA PRO A 106 2.07 -8.83 -19.70
C PRO A 106 0.95 -9.05 -20.72
N VAL A 107 -0.24 -9.41 -20.26
CA VAL A 107 -1.39 -9.65 -21.14
C VAL A 107 -2.11 -8.37 -21.56
N TYR A 108 -1.95 -7.29 -20.79
CA TYR A 108 -2.60 -6.01 -21.04
C TYR A 108 -1.59 -4.95 -21.45
N THR A 109 -2.02 -3.96 -22.21
CA THR A 109 -1.17 -2.83 -22.59
C THR A 109 -0.82 -1.98 -21.36
N ILE A 110 0.31 -1.33 -21.39
CA ILE A 110 0.76 -0.41 -20.34
C ILE A 110 -0.26 0.72 -20.18
N GLY A 111 -0.75 1.25 -21.29
CA GLY A 111 -1.76 2.31 -21.28
C GLY A 111 -3.03 1.90 -20.56
N ASN A 112 -3.54 0.71 -20.83
CA ASN A 112 -4.74 0.20 -20.15
C ASN A 112 -4.54 0.06 -18.64
N GLN A 113 -3.37 -0.42 -18.21
CA GLN A 113 -3.08 -0.60 -16.78
C GLN A 113 -2.96 0.73 -16.05
N ILE A 114 -2.33 1.74 -16.65
CA ILE A 114 -2.23 3.08 -16.07
C ILE A 114 -3.61 3.73 -16.02
N MET A 115 -4.38 3.64 -17.11
CA MET A 115 -5.72 4.21 -17.20
C MET A 115 -6.68 3.58 -16.19
N GLU A 116 -6.55 2.29 -15.93
CA GLU A 116 -7.38 1.58 -14.94
C GLU A 116 -7.29 2.24 -13.57
N MET A 117 -6.07 2.53 -13.12
CA MET A 117 -5.85 3.22 -11.84
C MET A 117 -6.41 4.64 -11.85
N ILE A 118 -6.23 5.37 -12.94
CA ILE A 118 -6.77 6.73 -13.09
C ILE A 118 -8.29 6.72 -13.02
N LEU A 119 -8.93 5.82 -13.77
CA LEU A 119 -10.39 5.72 -13.83
C LEU A 119 -11.01 5.23 -12.52
N GLU A 120 -10.26 4.44 -11.73
CA GLU A 120 -10.71 3.98 -10.42
C GLU A 120 -10.82 5.14 -9.43
N HIS A 121 -9.91 6.11 -9.48
CA HIS A 121 -9.81 7.18 -8.48
C HIS A 121 -10.29 8.55 -8.94
N GLU A 122 -10.43 8.77 -10.23
CA GLU A 122 -10.81 10.08 -10.78
C GLU A 122 -11.96 9.95 -11.74
N LYS A 123 -12.87 10.95 -11.70
CA LYS A 123 -13.99 11.01 -12.65
C LYS A 123 -13.53 11.71 -13.92
N MET A 124 -13.26 10.91 -14.95
CA MET A 124 -12.91 11.43 -16.27
C MET A 124 -13.29 10.45 -17.35
N SER A 125 -13.34 10.90 -18.59
CA SER A 125 -13.56 10.04 -19.73
C SER A 125 -12.35 9.16 -20.00
N ARG A 126 -12.55 8.08 -20.74
CA ARG A 126 -11.48 7.19 -21.17
C ARG A 126 -10.44 7.94 -22.03
N ARG A 127 -10.88 8.88 -22.83
CA ARG A 127 -10.01 9.75 -23.66
C ARG A 127 -9.10 10.62 -22.78
N GLU A 128 -9.68 11.24 -21.76
CA GLU A 128 -8.93 12.07 -20.80
C GLU A 128 -7.93 11.22 -20.00
N ALA A 129 -8.35 10.03 -19.57
CA ALA A 129 -7.49 9.10 -18.85
C ALA A 129 -6.29 8.67 -19.72
N ARG A 130 -6.50 8.44 -21.01
CA ARG A 130 -5.42 8.12 -21.95
C ARG A 130 -4.43 9.27 -22.09
N ALA A 131 -4.93 10.48 -22.23
CA ALA A 131 -4.06 11.67 -22.29
C ALA A 131 -3.24 11.84 -21.00
N ARG A 132 -3.88 11.61 -19.87
CA ARG A 132 -3.23 11.65 -18.55
C ARG A 132 -2.15 10.57 -18.40
N ALA A 133 -2.42 9.36 -18.87
CA ALA A 133 -1.45 8.26 -18.85
C ALA A 133 -0.21 8.60 -19.69
N ILE A 134 -0.41 9.17 -20.87
CA ILE A 134 0.69 9.60 -21.74
C ILE A 134 1.52 10.68 -21.06
N GLU A 135 0.86 11.65 -20.42
CA GLU A 135 1.53 12.71 -19.65
C GLU A 135 2.41 12.12 -18.54
N MET A 136 1.89 11.14 -17.80
CA MET A 136 2.64 10.49 -16.73
C MET A 136 3.88 9.74 -17.26
N LEU A 137 3.75 9.05 -18.39
CA LEU A 137 4.87 8.36 -19.01
C LEU A 137 5.96 9.36 -19.46
N LYS A 138 5.57 10.47 -20.03
CA LYS A 138 6.52 11.54 -20.41
C LYS A 138 7.22 12.13 -19.19
N LEU A 139 6.47 12.32 -18.10
CA LEU A 139 7.01 12.88 -16.86
C LEU A 139 8.14 12.02 -16.29
N VAL A 140 8.05 10.70 -16.43
CA VAL A 140 9.09 9.77 -15.95
C VAL A 140 10.12 9.42 -17.05
N GLY A 141 10.09 10.10 -18.20
CA GLY A 141 11.09 9.96 -19.26
C GLY A 141 10.86 8.81 -20.25
N ILE A 142 9.65 8.29 -20.31
CA ILE A 142 9.28 7.25 -21.29
C ILE A 142 8.60 7.94 -22.48
N PRO A 143 9.19 7.88 -23.68
CA PRO A 143 8.66 8.58 -24.86
C PRO A 143 7.36 7.97 -25.40
#